data_8130dff9b5a09c83612f2f19d243b126
#
_entry.id   8130dff9b5a09c83612f2f19d243b126
#
_cell.length_a   1.000
_cell.length_b   1.000
_cell.length_c   1.000
_cell.angle_alpha   90.00
_cell.angle_beta   90.00
_cell.angle_gamma   90.00
#
_symmetry.space_group_name_H-M   'P 1'
#
loop_
_entity.id
_entity.type
_entity.pdbx_description
1 polymer ?
#
loop_
_entity_poly.entity_id
_entity_poly.type
_entity_poly.pdbx_seq_one_letter_code
_entity_poly.pdbx_strand_id
1 'polypeptide(L)'
;MKIAVRLDDIAPDMDWERFYRFKKLLDDYHIKPLIGVIPDNKDANLKWTHGDKNQIPEFWDYMKALGDEGWCIAMHGHQHIYSTKKGGMFPLNHFSEFAGKPYEEQLSMIREGKKILEANGIFTDIFMAPAHSYDANTLKALRTAGFCALTDGFGDVPYRYQGLTFYPISFKLSRTLKKKSGYSTMVVHTGTISDNEFDRYEKYFQNQEVEWINYSEYLDQPPVQQSMAGRWVEWMLATGKHILSSLR
;
A
#
# COMPACT_ATOMS: atom_id res chain seq x y z
N MET A 1 16.69 -2.70 -12.23
CA MET A 1 15.84 -2.34 -11.09
C MET A 1 14.59 -3.19 -11.14
N LYS A 2 14.24 -3.89 -10.06
CA LYS A 2 13.03 -4.70 -9.97
C LYS A 2 11.93 -3.89 -9.31
N ILE A 3 10.76 -3.80 -9.95
CA ILE A 3 9.63 -2.99 -9.48
C ILE A 3 8.40 -3.87 -9.36
N ALA A 4 7.83 -3.92 -8.16
CA ALA A 4 6.51 -4.50 -7.92
C ALA A 4 5.44 -3.40 -7.92
N VAL A 5 4.20 -3.77 -8.15
CA VAL A 5 3.05 -2.84 -8.17
C VAL A 5 2.19 -3.04 -6.93
N ARG A 6 1.73 -1.94 -6.35
CA ARG A 6 0.80 -1.91 -5.24
C ARG A 6 -0.39 -1.02 -5.60
N LEU A 7 -1.59 -1.54 -5.43
CA LEU A 7 -2.84 -0.81 -5.62
C LEU A 7 -3.44 -0.50 -4.26
N ASP A 8 -3.57 0.77 -3.93
CA ASP A 8 -4.14 1.26 -2.67
C ASP A 8 -5.65 1.48 -2.80
N ASP A 9 -6.33 1.64 -1.68
CA ASP A 9 -7.73 2.08 -1.56
C ASP A 9 -8.75 1.11 -2.19
N ILE A 10 -8.53 -0.20 -2.10
CA ILE A 10 -9.47 -1.19 -2.64
C ILE A 10 -10.64 -1.36 -1.67
N ALA A 11 -11.83 -0.97 -2.14
CA ALA A 11 -13.06 -0.98 -1.36
C ALA A 11 -14.28 -1.34 -2.23
N PRO A 12 -15.39 -1.86 -1.66
CA PRO A 12 -16.56 -2.27 -2.44
C PRO A 12 -17.23 -1.13 -3.20
N ASP A 13 -17.09 0.11 -2.71
CA ASP A 13 -17.74 1.30 -3.25
C ASP A 13 -16.79 2.24 -4.01
N MET A 14 -15.60 1.75 -4.45
CA MET A 14 -14.65 2.50 -5.27
C MET A 14 -15.04 2.59 -6.76
N ASP A 15 -14.25 3.29 -7.56
CA ASP A 15 -14.38 3.31 -9.04
C ASP A 15 -13.86 2.00 -9.65
N TRP A 16 -14.77 1.06 -9.89
CA TRP A 16 -14.46 -0.26 -10.45
C TRP A 16 -14.11 -0.20 -11.93
N GLU A 17 -14.63 0.74 -12.70
CA GLU A 17 -14.30 0.88 -14.12
C GLU A 17 -12.80 1.19 -14.30
N ARG A 18 -12.28 2.14 -13.53
CA ARG A 18 -10.85 2.47 -13.53
C ARG A 18 -9.99 1.34 -13.00
N PHE A 19 -10.46 0.63 -11.97
CA PHE A 19 -9.77 -0.56 -11.47
C PHE A 19 -9.63 -1.63 -12.57
N TYR A 20 -10.72 -2.00 -13.25
CA TYR A 20 -10.68 -3.01 -14.32
C TYR A 20 -9.80 -2.58 -15.50
N ARG A 21 -9.82 -1.31 -15.86
CA ARG A 21 -8.92 -0.77 -16.88
C ARG A 21 -7.46 -0.94 -16.47
N PHE A 22 -7.12 -0.66 -15.21
CA PHE A 22 -5.75 -0.84 -14.71
C PHE A 22 -5.39 -2.32 -14.55
N LYS A 23 -6.32 -3.15 -14.07
CA LYS A 23 -6.15 -4.60 -14.02
C LYS A 23 -5.82 -5.17 -15.39
N LYS A 24 -6.57 -4.76 -16.43
CA LYS A 24 -6.29 -5.20 -17.79
C LYS A 24 -4.86 -4.85 -18.21
N LEU A 25 -4.40 -3.65 -17.91
CA LEU A 25 -3.03 -3.24 -18.18
C LEU A 25 -2.01 -4.14 -17.45
N LEU A 26 -2.23 -4.48 -16.19
CA LEU A 26 -1.37 -5.41 -15.45
C LEU A 26 -1.39 -6.83 -16.05
N ASP A 27 -2.57 -7.31 -16.47
CA ASP A 27 -2.73 -8.63 -17.09
C ASP A 27 -1.97 -8.69 -18.43
N ASP A 28 -2.01 -7.63 -19.24
CA ASP A 28 -1.29 -7.53 -20.53
C ASP A 28 0.24 -7.65 -20.34
N TYR A 29 0.76 -7.25 -19.17
CA TYR A 29 2.18 -7.38 -18.80
C TYR A 29 2.46 -8.53 -17.82
N HIS A 30 1.49 -9.39 -17.53
CA HIS A 30 1.60 -10.53 -16.61
C HIS A 30 2.07 -10.17 -15.19
N ILE A 31 1.67 -9.00 -14.68
CA ILE A 31 2.06 -8.49 -13.37
C ILE A 31 0.96 -8.81 -12.35
N LYS A 32 1.33 -9.49 -11.26
CA LYS A 32 0.46 -9.74 -10.10
C LYS A 32 0.83 -8.77 -8.97
N PRO A 33 -0.01 -7.76 -8.68
CA PRO A 33 0.28 -6.73 -7.69
C PRO A 33 0.00 -7.17 -6.25
N LEU A 34 0.30 -6.29 -5.31
CA LEU A 34 -0.32 -6.25 -4.00
C LEU A 34 -1.52 -5.31 -4.04
N ILE A 35 -2.65 -5.71 -3.47
CA ILE A 35 -3.82 -4.86 -3.27
C ILE A 35 -4.03 -4.56 -1.79
N GLY A 36 -4.26 -3.29 -1.48
CA GLY A 36 -4.60 -2.81 -0.14
C GLY A 36 -6.10 -2.76 0.04
N VAL A 37 -6.66 -3.77 0.69
CA VAL A 37 -8.09 -3.89 0.93
C VAL A 37 -8.48 -3.17 2.23
N ILE A 38 -9.43 -2.25 2.15
CA ILE A 38 -9.99 -1.55 3.32
C ILE A 38 -11.10 -2.43 3.93
N PRO A 39 -10.96 -2.88 5.19
CA PRO A 39 -11.92 -3.81 5.80
C PRO A 39 -13.34 -3.26 5.95
N ASP A 40 -13.48 -1.98 6.33
CA ASP A 40 -14.78 -1.31 6.58
C ASP A 40 -14.72 0.16 6.12
N ASN A 41 -14.69 0.38 4.80
CA ASN A 41 -14.52 1.73 4.23
C ASN A 41 -15.58 2.72 4.72
N LYS A 42 -15.14 3.80 5.36
CA LYS A 42 -15.96 4.94 5.79
C LYS A 42 -15.50 6.26 5.15
N ASP A 43 -14.45 6.26 4.36
CA ASP A 43 -13.96 7.45 3.67
C ASP A 43 -14.91 7.83 2.52
N ALA A 44 -15.62 8.94 2.71
CA ALA A 44 -16.53 9.44 1.70
C ALA A 44 -15.83 9.87 0.39
N ASN A 45 -14.52 10.18 0.44
CA ASN A 45 -13.77 10.59 -0.75
C ASN A 45 -13.44 9.40 -1.66
N LEU A 46 -13.47 8.18 -1.15
CA LEU A 46 -13.24 6.97 -1.93
C LEU A 46 -14.52 6.42 -2.58
N LYS A 47 -15.69 6.93 -2.15
CA LYS A 47 -16.98 6.45 -2.66
C LYS A 47 -17.24 6.98 -4.07
N TRP A 48 -17.40 6.04 -4.99
CA TRP A 48 -17.83 6.34 -6.34
C TRP A 48 -19.32 6.70 -6.37
N THR A 49 -19.64 7.90 -6.83
CA THR A 49 -21.02 8.42 -6.87
C THR A 49 -21.64 8.40 -8.27
N HIS A 50 -20.87 8.03 -9.30
CA HIS A 50 -21.27 8.06 -10.70
C HIS A 50 -21.17 6.68 -11.33
N GLY A 51 -22.23 6.23 -12.00
CA GLY A 51 -22.25 4.98 -12.75
C GLY A 51 -23.19 3.89 -12.20
N ASP A 52 -23.29 2.81 -12.94
CA ASP A 52 -24.17 1.70 -12.63
C ASP A 52 -23.57 0.79 -11.54
N LYS A 53 -24.23 0.72 -10.39
CA LYS A 53 -23.81 -0.14 -9.28
C LYS A 53 -23.91 -1.64 -9.60
N ASN A 54 -24.57 -2.01 -10.69
CA ASN A 54 -24.80 -3.40 -11.06
C ASN A 54 -23.57 -4.13 -11.64
N GLN A 55 -22.43 -3.46 -11.78
CA GLN A 55 -21.18 -4.06 -12.29
C GLN A 55 -20.17 -4.45 -11.20
N ILE A 56 -20.52 -4.28 -9.92
CA ILE A 56 -19.63 -4.65 -8.82
C ILE A 56 -19.87 -6.15 -8.53
N PRO A 57 -18.85 -7.01 -8.68
CA PRO A 57 -18.96 -8.40 -8.24
C PRO A 57 -19.16 -8.44 -6.72
N GLU A 58 -19.60 -9.57 -6.19
CA GLU A 58 -19.56 -9.82 -4.77
C GLU A 58 -18.13 -9.56 -4.26
N PHE A 59 -17.92 -8.44 -3.60
CA PHE A 59 -16.59 -7.87 -3.36
C PHE A 59 -15.61 -8.86 -2.73
N TRP A 60 -16.05 -9.55 -1.67
CA TRP A 60 -15.17 -10.46 -0.95
C TRP A 60 -14.82 -11.71 -1.75
N ASP A 61 -15.76 -12.22 -2.53
CA ASP A 61 -15.51 -13.36 -3.42
C ASP A 61 -14.55 -12.98 -4.54
N TYR A 62 -14.66 -11.76 -5.05
CA TYR A 62 -13.72 -11.24 -6.03
C TYR A 62 -12.31 -11.04 -5.46
N MET A 63 -12.19 -10.53 -4.22
CA MET A 63 -10.88 -10.41 -3.56
C MET A 63 -10.22 -11.77 -3.36
N LYS A 64 -10.99 -12.80 -2.97
CA LYS A 64 -10.48 -14.19 -2.88
C LYS A 64 -10.02 -14.70 -4.24
N ALA A 65 -10.83 -14.50 -5.29
CA ALA A 65 -10.47 -14.93 -6.65
C ALA A 65 -9.15 -14.28 -7.12
N LEU A 66 -8.94 -12.99 -6.86
CA LEU A 66 -7.66 -12.33 -7.15
C LEU A 66 -6.49 -12.97 -6.37
N GLY A 67 -6.71 -13.33 -5.10
CA GLY A 67 -5.73 -14.08 -4.30
C GLY A 67 -5.39 -15.44 -4.92
N ASP A 68 -6.40 -16.19 -5.36
CA ASP A 68 -6.23 -17.49 -6.04
C ASP A 68 -5.51 -17.33 -7.40
N GLU A 69 -5.67 -16.19 -8.07
CA GLU A 69 -4.93 -15.82 -9.28
C GLU A 69 -3.47 -15.41 -9.00
N GLY A 70 -3.05 -15.36 -7.73
CA GLY A 70 -1.68 -15.03 -7.31
C GLY A 70 -1.44 -13.55 -7.01
N TRP A 71 -2.49 -12.74 -6.84
CA TRP A 71 -2.37 -11.39 -6.28
C TRP A 71 -2.10 -11.46 -4.78
N CYS A 72 -1.27 -10.58 -4.26
CA CYS A 72 -1.08 -10.45 -2.82
C CYS A 72 -2.15 -9.52 -2.23
N ILE A 73 -2.61 -9.81 -1.00
CA ILE A 73 -3.59 -8.98 -0.31
C ILE A 73 -2.97 -8.43 0.97
N ALA A 74 -3.07 -7.13 1.19
CA ALA A 74 -2.73 -6.46 2.44
C ALA A 74 -3.98 -5.85 3.08
N MET A 75 -4.01 -5.77 4.40
CA MET A 75 -4.99 -4.96 5.12
C MET A 75 -4.61 -3.48 5.02
N HIS A 76 -5.47 -2.65 4.40
CA HIS A 76 -5.26 -1.22 4.23
C HIS A 76 -6.01 -0.42 5.30
N GLY A 77 -5.38 -0.28 6.46
CA GLY A 77 -6.02 0.36 7.60
C GLY A 77 -7.20 -0.44 8.15
N HIS A 78 -8.19 0.28 8.69
CA HIS A 78 -9.45 -0.27 9.18
C HIS A 78 -10.65 0.36 8.45
N GLN A 79 -10.84 1.68 8.62
CA GLN A 79 -11.96 2.42 8.03
C GLN A 79 -11.54 3.51 7.05
N HIS A 80 -10.24 3.74 6.90
CA HIS A 80 -9.65 4.79 6.09
C HIS A 80 -10.05 6.21 6.53
N ILE A 81 -10.31 6.40 7.82
CA ILE A 81 -10.68 7.70 8.41
C ILE A 81 -9.48 8.36 9.08
N TYR A 82 -9.08 9.50 8.57
CA TYR A 82 -7.97 10.28 9.13
C TYR A 82 -8.44 11.15 10.29
N SER A 83 -8.23 10.66 11.51
CA SER A 83 -8.71 11.29 12.75
C SER A 83 -7.63 12.04 13.53
N THR A 84 -6.36 11.94 13.13
CA THR A 84 -5.24 12.65 13.76
C THR A 84 -4.45 13.47 12.76
N LYS A 85 -3.74 14.50 13.26
CA LYS A 85 -2.80 15.32 12.47
C LYS A 85 -1.36 14.93 12.78
N LYS A 86 -1.02 13.63 12.68
CA LYS A 86 0.29 13.07 13.00
C LYS A 86 0.77 12.19 11.85
N GLY A 87 1.92 12.52 11.26
CA GLY A 87 2.56 11.69 10.22
C GLY A 87 3.37 10.51 10.78
N GLY A 88 3.67 10.52 12.09
CA GLY A 88 4.37 9.44 12.77
C GLY A 88 5.81 9.24 12.32
N MET A 89 6.19 7.98 12.11
CA MET A 89 7.58 7.56 11.80
C MET A 89 7.92 7.64 10.31
N PHE A 90 6.91 7.81 9.45
CA PHE A 90 7.09 7.95 7.99
C PHE A 90 6.17 9.07 7.47
N PRO A 91 6.48 10.34 7.79
CA PRO A 91 5.57 11.47 7.65
C PRO A 91 5.52 12.01 6.21
N LEU A 92 5.10 11.17 5.24
CA LEU A 92 4.76 11.63 3.90
C LEU A 92 3.52 12.51 3.89
N ASN A 93 2.62 12.27 4.84
CA ASN A 93 1.43 13.07 5.11
C ASN A 93 1.39 13.45 6.59
N HIS A 94 0.67 14.53 6.93
CA HIS A 94 0.50 15.01 8.31
C HIS A 94 -0.89 14.68 8.86
N PHE A 95 -1.48 13.60 8.39
CA PHE A 95 -2.74 13.04 8.89
C PHE A 95 -2.62 11.52 8.94
N SER A 96 -3.37 10.90 9.83
CA SER A 96 -3.31 9.46 10.04
C SER A 96 -4.63 8.89 10.54
N GLU A 97 -4.87 7.64 10.20
CA GLU A 97 -5.87 6.82 10.83
C GLU A 97 -5.39 6.31 12.20
N PHE A 98 -4.09 6.03 12.34
CA PHE A 98 -3.48 5.36 13.51
C PHE A 98 -2.54 6.24 14.31
N ALA A 99 -1.52 6.84 13.67
CA ALA A 99 -0.45 7.54 14.38
C ALA A 99 -0.98 8.66 15.28
N GLY A 100 -0.50 8.69 16.52
CA GLY A 100 -0.93 9.64 17.55
C GLY A 100 -2.08 9.17 18.43
N LYS A 101 -2.66 8.00 18.16
CA LYS A 101 -3.66 7.36 19.05
C LYS A 101 -3.00 6.51 20.13
N PRO A 102 -3.68 6.27 21.27
CA PRO A 102 -3.22 5.32 22.27
C PRO A 102 -3.05 3.89 21.68
N TYR A 103 -2.10 3.14 22.23
CA TYR A 103 -1.82 1.77 21.77
C TYR A 103 -3.04 0.85 21.75
N GLU A 104 -3.86 0.88 22.82
CA GLU A 104 -5.02 0.00 22.94
C GLU A 104 -6.09 0.32 21.88
N GLU A 105 -6.27 1.61 21.54
CA GLU A 105 -7.17 2.03 20.47
C GLU A 105 -6.69 1.53 19.11
N GLN A 106 -5.39 1.71 18.81
CA GLN A 106 -4.80 1.21 17.57
C GLN A 106 -4.89 -0.33 17.47
N LEU A 107 -4.64 -1.04 18.56
CA LEU A 107 -4.73 -2.51 18.61
C LEU A 107 -6.17 -2.99 18.36
N SER A 108 -7.17 -2.32 18.95
CA SER A 108 -8.58 -2.64 18.72
C SER A 108 -8.94 -2.46 17.24
N MET A 109 -8.61 -1.32 16.64
CA MET A 109 -8.87 -1.03 15.23
C MET A 109 -8.23 -2.07 14.31
N ILE A 110 -6.97 -2.43 14.56
CA ILE A 110 -6.24 -3.42 13.75
C ILE A 110 -6.88 -4.80 13.87
N ARG A 111 -7.28 -5.22 15.08
CA ARG A 111 -7.95 -6.50 15.31
C ARG A 111 -9.33 -6.56 14.67
N GLU A 112 -10.09 -5.47 14.74
CA GLU A 112 -11.41 -5.37 14.10
C GLU A 112 -11.29 -5.48 12.58
N GLY A 113 -10.36 -4.74 11.96
CA GLY A 113 -10.10 -4.85 10.53
C GLY A 113 -9.67 -6.26 10.12
N LYS A 114 -8.75 -6.87 10.87
CA LYS A 114 -8.31 -8.26 10.61
C LYS A 114 -9.47 -9.25 10.72
N LYS A 115 -10.31 -9.12 11.76
CA LYS A 115 -11.49 -9.96 11.95
C LYS A 115 -12.47 -9.86 10.78
N ILE A 116 -12.67 -8.67 10.22
CA ILE A 116 -13.54 -8.48 9.04
C ILE A 116 -12.97 -9.22 7.83
N LEU A 117 -11.67 -9.11 7.56
CA LEU A 117 -11.03 -9.84 6.46
C LEU A 117 -11.15 -11.35 6.65
N GLU A 118 -10.81 -11.87 7.83
CA GLU A 118 -10.88 -13.30 8.16
C GLU A 118 -12.30 -13.86 8.08
N ALA A 119 -13.30 -13.11 8.53
CA ALA A 119 -14.72 -13.49 8.42
C ALA A 119 -15.19 -13.61 6.96
N ASN A 120 -14.51 -12.93 6.03
CA ASN A 120 -14.77 -13.02 4.59
C ASN A 120 -13.77 -13.94 3.86
N GLY A 121 -13.01 -14.76 4.60
CA GLY A 121 -12.10 -15.76 4.05
C GLY A 121 -10.78 -15.20 3.53
N ILE A 122 -10.41 -13.97 3.89
CA ILE A 122 -9.13 -13.35 3.53
C ILE A 122 -8.18 -13.38 4.72
N PHE A 123 -7.08 -14.10 4.57
CA PHE A 123 -6.06 -14.26 5.59
C PHE A 123 -4.79 -13.55 5.12
N THR A 124 -4.35 -12.53 5.87
CA THR A 124 -3.13 -11.79 5.56
C THR A 124 -2.41 -11.37 6.83
N ASP A 125 -1.09 -11.33 6.75
CA ASP A 125 -0.18 -10.77 7.75
C ASP A 125 0.58 -9.55 7.22
N ILE A 126 0.13 -9.00 6.08
CA ILE A 126 0.68 -7.81 5.43
C ILE A 126 -0.21 -6.61 5.75
N PHE A 127 0.38 -5.55 6.29
CA PHE A 127 -0.30 -4.29 6.54
C PHE A 127 0.17 -3.20 5.58
N MET A 128 -0.76 -2.38 5.14
CA MET A 128 -0.54 -1.21 4.32
C MET A 128 -1.10 0.00 5.06
N ALA A 129 -0.23 0.94 5.43
CA ALA A 129 -0.66 2.07 6.24
C ALA A 129 -1.38 3.13 5.39
N PRO A 130 -2.65 3.50 5.72
CA PRO A 130 -3.31 4.62 5.07
C PRO A 130 -2.51 5.91 5.23
N ALA A 131 -2.46 6.72 4.16
CA ALA A 131 -1.62 7.92 4.08
C ALA A 131 -0.12 7.66 4.38
N HIS A 132 0.35 6.41 4.32
CA HIS A 132 1.71 5.99 4.69
C HIS A 132 2.10 6.33 6.14
N SER A 133 1.15 6.61 7.01
CA SER A 133 1.39 7.16 8.34
C SER A 133 1.19 6.11 9.44
N TYR A 134 2.21 5.93 10.28
CA TYR A 134 2.23 5.01 11.42
C TYR A 134 3.23 5.48 12.47
N ASP A 135 3.07 5.04 13.73
CA ASP A 135 3.98 5.33 14.83
C ASP A 135 4.44 4.05 15.56
N ALA A 136 5.19 4.21 16.66
CA ALA A 136 5.69 3.08 17.44
C ALA A 136 4.56 2.23 18.05
N ASN A 137 3.43 2.85 18.41
CA ASN A 137 2.25 2.14 18.89
C ASN A 137 1.63 1.31 17.77
N THR A 138 1.57 1.85 16.54
CA THR A 138 1.10 1.12 15.35
C THR A 138 1.94 -0.14 15.13
N LEU A 139 3.27 -0.01 15.11
CA LEU A 139 4.16 -1.15 14.90
C LEU A 139 4.02 -2.21 16.01
N LYS A 140 3.86 -1.78 17.26
CA LYS A 140 3.60 -2.68 18.38
C LYS A 140 2.26 -3.39 18.24
N ALA A 141 1.20 -2.67 17.87
CA ALA A 141 -0.15 -3.20 17.70
C ALA A 141 -0.23 -4.21 16.55
N LEU A 142 0.41 -3.92 15.42
CA LEU A 142 0.51 -4.83 14.27
C LEU A 142 1.12 -6.16 14.66
N ARG A 143 2.27 -6.15 15.34
CA ARG A 143 2.91 -7.39 15.82
C ARG A 143 2.00 -8.16 16.79
N THR A 144 1.35 -7.45 17.72
CA THR A 144 0.45 -8.08 18.69
C THR A 144 -0.77 -8.71 18.01
N ALA A 145 -1.22 -8.15 16.89
CA ALA A 145 -2.29 -8.69 16.07
C ALA A 145 -1.83 -9.77 15.05
N GLY A 146 -0.52 -10.11 15.03
CA GLY A 146 0.04 -11.15 14.17
C GLY A 146 0.38 -10.72 12.76
N PHE A 147 0.55 -9.41 12.51
CA PHE A 147 1.14 -8.92 11.26
C PHE A 147 2.67 -9.05 11.30
N CYS A 148 3.27 -9.39 10.17
CA CYS A 148 4.72 -9.53 10.04
C CYS A 148 5.32 -8.60 8.99
N ALA A 149 4.52 -8.02 8.10
CA ALA A 149 4.95 -7.17 7.01
C ALA A 149 4.23 -5.82 6.98
N LEU A 150 4.96 -4.77 6.56
CA LEU A 150 4.45 -3.43 6.32
C LEU A 150 5.02 -2.90 5.01
N THR A 151 4.13 -2.43 4.12
CA THR A 151 4.47 -2.10 2.74
C THR A 151 4.74 -0.61 2.53
N ASP A 152 5.52 -0.02 3.42
CA ASP A 152 5.90 1.40 3.43
C ASP A 152 7.39 1.55 3.76
N GLY A 153 7.88 2.78 3.68
CA GLY A 153 9.28 3.10 3.90
C GLY A 153 10.03 3.42 2.61
N PHE A 154 11.26 3.90 2.73
CA PHE A 154 12.15 4.17 1.60
C PHE A 154 13.40 3.30 1.65
N GLY A 155 13.76 2.75 0.51
CA GLY A 155 14.95 1.90 0.35
C GLY A 155 14.95 1.20 -1.00
N ASP A 156 16.00 0.43 -1.22
CA ASP A 156 16.18 -0.35 -2.44
C ASP A 156 16.19 -1.87 -2.15
N VAL A 157 15.92 -2.26 -0.91
CA VAL A 157 15.78 -3.65 -0.45
C VAL A 157 14.79 -3.71 0.72
N PRO A 158 14.10 -4.83 0.95
CA PRO A 158 13.32 -5.02 2.17
C PRO A 158 14.19 -4.92 3.41
N TYR A 159 13.63 -4.44 4.51
CA TYR A 159 14.40 -4.35 5.77
C TYR A 159 13.56 -4.74 6.98
N ARG A 160 14.24 -5.23 8.03
CA ARG A 160 13.65 -5.52 9.34
C ARG A 160 13.84 -4.35 10.30
N TYR A 161 12.74 -3.98 10.94
CA TYR A 161 12.75 -3.01 12.04
C TYR A 161 11.64 -3.33 13.05
N GLN A 162 11.97 -3.33 14.34
CA GLN A 162 11.03 -3.63 15.43
C GLN A 162 10.18 -4.90 15.21
N GLY A 163 10.74 -5.95 14.65
CA GLY A 163 10.07 -7.24 14.45
C GLY A 163 9.12 -7.32 13.26
N LEU A 164 9.05 -6.29 12.43
CA LEU A 164 8.33 -6.27 11.15
C LEU A 164 9.30 -6.20 9.99
N THR A 165 8.91 -6.78 8.85
CA THR A 165 9.61 -6.60 7.58
C THR A 165 8.93 -5.47 6.81
N PHE A 166 9.71 -4.50 6.36
CA PHE A 166 9.26 -3.37 5.58
C PHE A 166 9.60 -3.58 4.11
N TYR A 167 8.64 -3.29 3.24
CA TYR A 167 8.80 -3.35 1.78
C TYR A 167 8.73 -1.93 1.21
N PRO A 168 9.89 -1.30 0.93
CA PRO A 168 9.98 0.09 0.51
C PRO A 168 9.19 0.46 -0.73
N ILE A 169 8.65 1.67 -0.72
CA ILE A 169 8.02 2.32 -1.88
C ILE A 169 9.00 3.27 -2.57
N SER A 170 8.72 3.59 -3.82
CA SER A 170 9.52 4.54 -4.59
C SER A 170 9.45 5.94 -4.02
N PHE A 171 10.60 6.53 -3.67
CA PHE A 171 10.66 7.94 -3.27
C PHE A 171 10.17 8.87 -4.39
N LYS A 172 10.68 8.64 -5.61
CA LYS A 172 10.23 9.28 -6.86
C LYS A 172 10.36 8.25 -7.98
N LEU A 173 9.25 7.73 -8.47
CA LEU A 173 9.21 6.64 -9.44
C LEU A 173 10.13 6.89 -10.66
N SER A 174 10.04 8.08 -11.27
CA SER A 174 10.86 8.43 -12.44
C SER A 174 12.39 8.41 -12.19
N ARG A 175 12.83 8.49 -10.93
CA ARG A 175 14.24 8.29 -10.56
C ARG A 175 14.54 6.83 -10.24
N THR A 176 13.59 6.16 -9.57
CA THR A 176 13.72 4.73 -9.22
C THR A 176 13.85 3.88 -10.48
N LEU A 177 13.05 4.15 -11.52
CA LEU A 177 13.12 3.44 -12.81
C LEU A 177 14.48 3.54 -13.52
N LYS A 178 15.32 4.52 -13.18
CA LYS A 178 16.67 4.71 -13.73
C LYS A 178 17.78 4.02 -12.93
N LYS A 179 17.46 3.40 -11.79
CA LYS A 179 18.45 2.68 -10.99
C LYS A 179 18.84 1.36 -11.65
N LYS A 180 20.09 0.96 -11.50
CA LYS A 180 20.62 -0.28 -12.11
C LYS A 180 20.23 -1.54 -11.35
N SER A 181 19.98 -1.45 -10.04
CA SER A 181 19.69 -2.60 -9.18
C SER A 181 18.83 -2.21 -7.98
N GLY A 182 18.31 -3.21 -7.30
CA GLY A 182 17.46 -3.07 -6.11
C GLY A 182 16.01 -3.39 -6.39
N TYR A 183 15.18 -3.22 -5.36
CA TYR A 183 13.74 -3.49 -5.35
C TYR A 183 12.98 -2.26 -4.88
N SER A 184 11.81 -2.03 -5.42
CA SER A 184 10.90 -0.97 -4.94
C SER A 184 9.47 -1.25 -5.36
N THR A 185 8.55 -0.46 -4.80
CA THR A 185 7.13 -0.54 -5.14
C THR A 185 6.68 0.72 -5.88
N MET A 186 5.95 0.55 -6.97
CA MET A 186 5.13 1.57 -7.59
C MET A 186 3.75 1.58 -6.92
N VAL A 187 3.40 2.69 -6.29
CA VAL A 187 2.08 2.88 -5.65
C VAL A 187 1.11 3.50 -6.63
N VAL A 188 -0.08 2.94 -6.72
CA VAL A 188 -1.15 3.37 -7.63
C VAL A 188 -2.48 3.43 -6.87
N HIS A 189 -3.21 4.54 -7.01
CA HIS A 189 -4.57 4.70 -6.49
C HIS A 189 -5.54 4.61 -7.66
N THR A 190 -6.05 3.42 -7.95
CA THR A 190 -6.84 3.16 -9.16
C THR A 190 -8.11 4.01 -9.25
N GLY A 191 -8.77 4.29 -8.12
CA GLY A 191 -9.98 5.09 -8.07
C GLY A 191 -9.82 6.57 -8.48
N THR A 192 -8.59 7.08 -8.56
CA THR A 192 -8.31 8.50 -8.86
C THR A 192 -7.43 8.71 -10.08
N ILE A 193 -7.05 7.64 -10.80
CA ILE A 193 -6.19 7.72 -12.00
C ILE A 193 -6.88 8.55 -13.09
N SER A 194 -6.21 9.59 -13.57
CA SER A 194 -6.59 10.31 -14.78
C SER A 194 -6.12 9.57 -16.05
N ASP A 195 -6.72 9.88 -17.21
CA ASP A 195 -6.30 9.30 -18.50
C ASP A 195 -4.83 9.57 -18.82
N ASN A 196 -4.33 10.77 -18.51
CA ASN A 196 -2.92 11.10 -18.67
C ASN A 196 -1.99 10.24 -17.78
N GLU A 197 -2.47 9.82 -16.63
CA GLU A 197 -1.73 8.92 -15.75
C GLU A 197 -1.75 7.49 -16.27
N PHE A 198 -2.86 7.04 -16.84
CA PHE A 198 -2.92 5.77 -17.54
C PHE A 198 -1.87 5.66 -18.63
N ASP A 199 -1.84 6.65 -19.56
CA ASP A 199 -0.85 6.71 -20.64
C ASP A 199 0.60 6.71 -20.10
N ARG A 200 0.81 7.33 -18.94
CA ARG A 200 2.11 7.35 -18.29
C ARG A 200 2.49 5.99 -17.70
N TYR A 201 1.55 5.29 -17.07
CA TYR A 201 1.79 3.94 -16.54
C TYR A 201 2.04 2.94 -17.66
N GLU A 202 1.28 3.01 -18.74
CA GLU A 202 1.51 2.17 -19.92
C GLU A 202 2.95 2.35 -20.46
N LYS A 203 3.40 3.61 -20.61
CA LYS A 203 4.79 3.90 -21.00
C LYS A 203 5.83 3.36 -20.02
N TYR A 204 5.51 3.34 -18.71
CA TYR A 204 6.43 2.74 -17.73
C TYR A 204 6.52 1.23 -17.89
N PHE A 205 5.41 0.53 -18.16
CA PHE A 205 5.43 -0.91 -18.41
C PHE A 205 6.13 -1.29 -19.70
N GLN A 206 6.10 -0.44 -20.73
CA GLN A 206 6.83 -0.60 -21.97
C GLN A 206 8.37 -0.44 -21.82
N ASN A 207 8.84 0.08 -20.69
CA ASN A 207 10.26 0.32 -20.45
C ASN A 207 11.02 -1.01 -20.19
N GLN A 208 11.75 -1.48 -21.19
CA GLN A 208 12.52 -2.75 -21.12
C GLN A 208 13.75 -2.70 -20.18
N GLU A 209 14.16 -1.53 -19.70
CA GLU A 209 15.24 -1.40 -18.71
C GLU A 209 14.76 -1.73 -17.27
N VAL A 210 13.45 -1.85 -17.08
CA VAL A 210 12.81 -2.14 -15.79
C VAL A 210 12.32 -3.58 -15.80
N GLU A 211 12.69 -4.33 -14.79
CA GLU A 211 12.14 -5.66 -14.54
C GLU A 211 10.91 -5.52 -13.64
N TRP A 212 9.74 -5.66 -14.25
CA TRP A 212 8.48 -5.70 -13.53
C TRP A 212 8.28 -7.10 -12.95
N ILE A 213 8.06 -7.18 -11.64
CA ILE A 213 7.95 -8.45 -10.92
C ILE A 213 6.59 -8.58 -10.24
N ASN A 214 6.16 -9.81 -9.98
CA ASN A 214 5.03 -10.08 -9.12
C ASN A 214 5.34 -9.66 -7.68
N TYR A 215 4.33 -9.20 -6.94
CA TYR A 215 4.59 -8.73 -5.58
C TYR A 215 5.04 -9.87 -4.65
N SER A 216 4.61 -11.11 -4.90
CA SER A 216 5.09 -12.31 -4.19
C SER A 216 6.60 -12.47 -4.29
N GLU A 217 7.18 -12.25 -5.47
CA GLU A 217 8.64 -12.28 -5.66
C GLU A 217 9.38 -11.21 -4.84
N TYR A 218 8.73 -10.06 -4.60
CA TYR A 218 9.27 -9.04 -3.72
C TYR A 218 9.19 -9.46 -2.25
N LEU A 219 8.08 -10.10 -1.84
CA LEU A 219 7.90 -10.62 -0.48
C LEU A 219 8.94 -11.70 -0.14
N ASP A 220 9.41 -12.48 -1.11
CA ASP A 220 10.41 -13.52 -0.93
C ASP A 220 11.84 -12.98 -0.77
N GLN A 221 12.07 -11.67 -0.97
CA GLN A 221 13.41 -11.10 -0.85
C GLN A 221 13.87 -11.05 0.60
N PRO A 222 15.10 -11.51 0.90
CA PRO A 222 15.62 -11.49 2.26
C PRO A 222 15.81 -10.05 2.75
N PRO A 223 15.22 -9.70 3.91
CA PRO A 223 15.35 -8.35 4.45
C PRO A 223 16.70 -8.14 5.12
N VAL A 224 17.27 -6.93 4.97
CA VAL A 224 18.43 -6.48 5.73
C VAL A 224 17.98 -5.89 7.09
N GLN A 225 18.86 -5.88 8.09
CA GLN A 225 18.55 -5.24 9.37
C GLN A 225 18.67 -3.73 9.24
N GLN A 226 17.58 -3.00 9.52
CA GLN A 226 17.60 -1.54 9.52
C GLN A 226 18.15 -0.99 10.84
N SER A 227 19.06 -0.04 10.74
CA SER A 227 19.60 0.65 11.90
C SER A 227 18.72 1.83 12.36
N MET A 228 18.88 2.28 13.61
CA MET A 228 18.22 3.50 14.09
C MET A 228 18.62 4.73 13.27
N ALA A 229 19.89 4.83 12.87
CA ALA A 229 20.36 5.90 12.00
C ALA A 229 19.69 5.86 10.62
N GLY A 230 19.53 4.66 10.03
CA GLY A 230 18.81 4.49 8.77
C GLY A 230 17.34 4.92 8.87
N ARG A 231 16.67 4.59 9.98
CA ARG A 231 15.29 5.05 10.23
C ARG A 231 15.20 6.57 10.37
N TRP A 232 16.19 7.19 11.00
CA TRP A 232 16.23 8.65 11.12
C TRP A 232 16.43 9.34 9.76
N VAL A 233 17.30 8.80 8.91
CA VAL A 233 17.49 9.27 7.53
C VAL A 233 16.19 9.14 6.73
N GLU A 234 15.50 8.01 6.83
CA GLU A 234 14.22 7.77 6.17
C GLU A 234 13.15 8.77 6.62
N TRP A 235 13.06 9.03 7.94
CA TRP A 235 12.16 10.04 8.49
C TRP A 235 12.45 11.44 7.92
N MET A 236 13.74 11.83 7.84
CA MET A 236 14.13 13.11 7.24
C MET A 236 13.75 13.19 5.76
N LEU A 237 13.95 12.11 4.99
CA LEU A 237 13.58 12.05 3.58
C LEU A 237 12.07 12.16 3.41
N ALA A 238 11.27 11.47 4.22
CA ALA A 238 9.82 11.52 4.17
C ALA A 238 9.31 12.94 4.52
N THR A 239 9.86 13.55 5.59
CA THR A 239 9.54 14.93 5.98
C THR A 239 9.89 15.92 4.87
N GLY A 240 11.08 15.80 4.29
CA GLY A 240 11.51 16.66 3.18
C GLY A 240 10.63 16.52 1.95
N LYS A 241 10.21 15.30 1.61
CA LYS A 241 9.27 15.06 0.50
C LYS A 241 7.91 15.70 0.77
N HIS A 242 7.40 15.59 2.00
CA HIS A 242 6.14 16.24 2.40
C HIS A 242 6.22 17.77 2.23
N ILE A 243 7.27 18.42 2.78
CA ILE A 243 7.45 19.87 2.64
C ILE A 243 7.48 20.29 1.17
N LEU A 244 8.24 19.58 0.34
CA LEU A 244 8.33 19.88 -1.10
C LEU A 244 7.01 19.69 -1.85
N SER A 245 6.16 18.77 -1.42
CA SER A 245 4.83 18.56 -2.01
C SER A 245 3.83 19.62 -1.59
N SER A 246 3.96 20.17 -0.37
CA SER A 246 3.08 21.21 0.17
C SER A 246 3.38 22.62 -0.38
N LEU A 247 4.54 22.79 -1.04
CA LEU A 247 4.96 24.06 -1.67
C LEU A 247 4.57 24.16 -3.16
N ARG A 248 3.92 23.15 -3.72
CA ARG A 248 3.44 23.07 -5.12
C ARG A 248 1.94 23.24 -5.21
#